data_a4023cac6a3ee426bdd2518511aea714
#
_entry.id   a4023cac6a3ee426bdd2518511aea714
#
_cell.length_a   1.000
_cell.length_b   1.000
_cell.length_c   1.000
_cell.angle_alpha   90.00
_cell.angle_beta   90.00
_cell.angle_gamma   90.00
#
_symmetry.space_group_name_H-M   'P 1'
#
loop_
_entity.id
_entity.type
_entity.pdbx_description
1 polymer ?
#
loop_
_entity_poly.entity_id
_entity_poly.type
_entity_poly.pdbx_seq_one_letter_code
_entity_poly.pdbx_strand_id
1 'polypeptide(L)'
;MSTDLANKIAAGEVVEKCMNIVKELVENSVDANSSSITIDLLDGGIKKISVTDDGDGMDRKDAQLAFLRHATSKIKDIDDLFYISSLGFRGEALPSIASISKMNLITSNEIEGTNIKIEGGKILDISNAQLVKGTKVTVEDLFYNTPVRLKYLKNQYSELANIVEYINKMALSYPNIKWTLTNNSKTLFKTTGNGDLVKVIYDIYGAEIAKKMIEISADNDDYSIYGYISYPEVTKSFKNAITILINGRVIKNNDIVKVISKAYHTYIHEGRYPIVVINIDVDPILIDVNIHPTKQDIKFSKFNSLSELLLNSIDNILSKRNLIPDAYVRDNISEVNRQINNQEEIINNYEEVKLDFSVEEDKTSYQEERIIKEMTPIGIIDKTFIVAYNEDGMYLIDQHAIAERINYEKLVDSMTKEDLNITTLAVPMKFEFTKDEAIKISKRLDDIKALGIDIEEFGDNTFIVREHPTWLTDANNYSLKKIFDIIISDNNFDKKKFIDKAATSMACHMSVKAHTYISLEEAKYLLDNIRYCNNPFTCPHGRPTIIAFSKDQLIKMFKRDYNE
;
A
#
# COMPACT_ATOMS: atom_id res chain seq x y z
N MET A 1 -26.52 24.00 -26.52
CA MET A 1 -25.26 23.94 -25.78
C MET A 1 -24.14 24.19 -26.77
N SER A 2 -23.19 25.10 -26.50
CA SER A 2 -22.08 25.31 -27.44
C SER A 2 -21.18 24.08 -27.45
N THR A 3 -20.58 23.73 -28.59
CA THR A 3 -19.65 22.61 -28.75
C THR A 3 -18.45 22.71 -27.79
N ASP A 4 -18.01 23.94 -27.50
CA ASP A 4 -16.94 24.22 -26.56
C ASP A 4 -17.31 23.85 -25.11
N LEU A 5 -18.54 24.16 -24.67
CA LEU A 5 -19.02 23.78 -23.33
C LEU A 5 -19.23 22.27 -23.22
N ALA A 6 -19.77 21.63 -24.24
CA ALA A 6 -19.91 20.17 -24.29
C ALA A 6 -18.55 19.48 -24.23
N ASN A 7 -17.53 20.03 -24.90
CA ASN A 7 -16.18 19.53 -24.86
C ASN A 7 -15.54 19.63 -23.47
N LYS A 8 -15.74 20.74 -22.76
CA LYS A 8 -15.21 20.92 -21.38
C LYS A 8 -15.91 20.05 -20.36
N ILE A 9 -17.21 19.76 -20.54
CA ILE A 9 -17.94 18.84 -19.64
C ILE A 9 -17.45 17.41 -19.83
N ALA A 10 -17.39 16.92 -21.07
CA ALA A 10 -16.91 15.57 -21.36
C ALA A 10 -15.42 15.39 -21.00
N ALA A 11 -14.58 16.41 -21.22
CA ALA A 11 -13.20 16.40 -20.72
C ALA A 11 -13.13 16.21 -19.20
N GLY A 12 -14.16 16.63 -18.46
CA GLY A 12 -14.23 16.45 -17.03
C GLY A 12 -14.54 15.05 -16.56
N GLU A 13 -15.19 14.27 -17.38
CA GLU A 13 -15.46 12.85 -17.11
C GLU A 13 -14.22 11.97 -17.40
N VAL A 14 -13.37 12.43 -18.35
CA VAL A 14 -12.17 11.69 -18.79
C VAL A 14 -10.92 12.09 -17.98
N VAL A 15 -10.75 13.39 -17.68
CA VAL A 15 -9.53 13.93 -17.07
C VAL A 15 -9.85 14.65 -15.77
N GLU A 16 -9.55 14.00 -14.63
CA GLU A 16 -9.68 14.58 -13.30
C GLU A 16 -8.30 14.92 -12.67
N LYS A 17 -7.24 14.19 -13.04
CA LYS A 17 -5.90 14.26 -12.44
C LYS A 17 -4.82 14.13 -13.51
N CYS A 18 -3.59 14.56 -13.17
CA CYS A 18 -2.42 14.37 -14.04
C CYS A 18 -2.21 12.90 -14.44
N MET A 19 -2.43 11.97 -13.49
CA MET A 19 -2.32 10.54 -13.74
C MET A 19 -3.25 10.04 -14.86
N ASN A 20 -4.47 10.61 -15.02
CA ASN A 20 -5.38 10.21 -16.10
C ASN A 20 -4.79 10.55 -17.48
N ILE A 21 -4.12 11.71 -17.61
CA ILE A 21 -3.45 12.11 -18.86
C ILE A 21 -2.29 11.16 -19.17
N VAL A 22 -1.42 10.91 -18.18
CA VAL A 22 -0.30 9.99 -18.35
C VAL A 22 -0.81 8.60 -18.75
N LYS A 23 -1.90 8.13 -18.12
CA LYS A 23 -2.53 6.86 -18.44
C LYS A 23 -2.94 6.79 -19.91
N GLU A 24 -3.73 7.73 -20.38
CA GLU A 24 -4.23 7.73 -21.76
C GLU A 24 -3.09 7.83 -22.79
N LEU A 25 -2.08 8.66 -22.54
CA LEU A 25 -0.94 8.82 -23.44
C LEU A 25 -0.07 7.56 -23.47
N VAL A 26 0.20 6.97 -22.31
CA VAL A 26 1.00 5.73 -22.20
C VAL A 26 0.25 4.55 -22.82
N GLU A 27 -1.05 4.41 -22.59
CA GLU A 27 -1.86 3.36 -23.22
C GLU A 27 -1.86 3.48 -24.76
N ASN A 28 -1.88 4.70 -25.28
CA ASN A 28 -1.74 4.93 -26.74
C ASN A 28 -0.34 4.54 -27.24
N SER A 29 0.73 4.83 -26.48
CA SER A 29 2.09 4.44 -26.84
C SER A 29 2.26 2.92 -26.84
N VAL A 30 1.67 2.20 -25.87
CA VAL A 30 1.66 0.73 -25.84
C VAL A 30 0.91 0.16 -27.04
N ASP A 31 -0.28 0.70 -27.33
CA ASP A 31 -1.12 0.29 -28.48
C ASP A 31 -0.44 0.59 -29.85
N ALA A 32 0.53 1.53 -29.88
CA ALA A 32 1.36 1.82 -31.05
C ALA A 32 2.58 0.90 -31.19
N ASN A 33 2.62 -0.22 -30.49
CA ASN A 33 3.71 -1.22 -30.52
C ASN A 33 5.10 -0.66 -30.15
N SER A 34 5.15 0.27 -29.19
CA SER A 34 6.41 0.89 -28.77
C SER A 34 7.31 -0.09 -28.02
N SER A 35 8.61 -0.01 -28.26
CA SER A 35 9.64 -0.74 -27.51
C SER A 35 10.26 0.13 -26.40
N SER A 36 10.11 1.45 -26.49
CA SER A 36 10.62 2.41 -25.52
C SER A 36 9.64 3.54 -25.28
N ILE A 37 9.29 3.81 -24.02
CA ILE A 37 8.39 4.89 -23.62
C ILE A 37 9.10 5.73 -22.57
N THR A 38 9.22 7.04 -22.84
CA THR A 38 9.81 8.02 -21.94
C THR A 38 8.75 9.02 -21.48
N ILE A 39 8.60 9.19 -20.17
CA ILE A 39 7.67 10.11 -19.54
C ILE A 39 8.47 11.18 -18.81
N ASP A 40 8.37 12.43 -19.26
CA ASP A 40 9.03 13.58 -18.65
C ASP A 40 8.00 14.49 -17.98
N LEU A 41 8.14 14.71 -16.68
CA LEU A 41 7.25 15.51 -15.86
C LEU A 41 7.94 16.77 -15.36
N LEU A 42 7.16 17.85 -15.19
CA LEU A 42 7.57 19.04 -14.46
C LEU A 42 6.55 19.31 -13.36
N ASP A 43 7.03 19.43 -12.11
CA ASP A 43 6.22 19.63 -10.91
C ASP A 43 5.13 18.54 -10.74
N GLY A 44 5.53 17.26 -10.88
CA GLY A 44 4.62 16.12 -10.74
C GLY A 44 3.57 16.02 -11.84
N GLY A 45 3.82 16.66 -13.01
CA GLY A 45 2.90 16.70 -14.14
C GLY A 45 1.93 17.88 -14.15
N ILE A 46 1.92 18.72 -13.11
CA ILE A 46 1.01 19.87 -13.04
C ILE A 46 1.38 20.92 -14.09
N LYS A 47 2.69 21.22 -14.25
CA LYS A 47 3.14 22.20 -15.24
C LYS A 47 3.31 21.60 -16.63
N LYS A 48 3.86 20.39 -16.70
CA LYS A 48 4.14 19.72 -17.96
C LYS A 48 4.12 18.22 -17.83
N ILE A 49 3.50 17.57 -18.80
CA ILE A 49 3.56 16.13 -19.04
C ILE A 49 4.04 15.94 -20.48
N SER A 50 5.10 15.18 -20.70
CA SER A 50 5.56 14.79 -22.03
C SER A 50 5.72 13.29 -22.09
N VAL A 51 5.06 12.64 -23.03
CA VAL A 51 5.22 11.20 -23.31
C VAL A 51 5.82 11.06 -24.69
N THR A 52 6.93 10.33 -24.78
CA THR A 52 7.65 10.07 -26.03
C THR A 52 7.78 8.57 -26.22
N ASP A 53 7.41 8.08 -27.36
CA ASP A 53 7.53 6.67 -27.75
C ASP A 53 8.23 6.51 -29.12
N ASP A 54 8.67 5.29 -29.39
CA ASP A 54 9.25 4.84 -30.67
C ASP A 54 8.29 3.94 -31.47
N GLY A 55 6.99 4.06 -31.21
CA GLY A 55 5.94 3.25 -31.83
C GLY A 55 5.74 3.55 -33.31
N ASP A 56 4.62 3.05 -33.87
CA ASP A 56 4.35 3.10 -35.32
C ASP A 56 4.21 4.53 -35.87
N GLY A 57 3.90 5.51 -34.99
CA GLY A 57 3.66 6.88 -35.41
C GLY A 57 2.37 7.06 -36.21
N MET A 58 2.17 8.26 -36.76
CA MET A 58 0.98 8.61 -37.54
C MET A 58 1.39 9.40 -38.79
N ASP A 59 0.67 9.21 -39.88
CA ASP A 59 0.74 10.12 -41.01
C ASP A 59 0.02 11.45 -40.70
N ARG A 60 0.11 12.42 -41.61
CA ARG A 60 -0.45 13.75 -41.40
C ARG A 60 -1.98 13.76 -41.28
N LYS A 61 -2.66 12.86 -41.97
CA LYS A 61 -4.12 12.75 -41.92
C LYS A 61 -4.58 12.14 -40.62
N ASP A 62 -3.95 11.05 -40.22
CA ASP A 62 -4.24 10.36 -38.96
C ASP A 62 -3.93 11.25 -37.75
N ALA A 63 -2.82 12.00 -37.77
CA ALA A 63 -2.47 12.96 -36.74
C ALA A 63 -3.53 14.08 -36.58
N GLN A 64 -4.15 14.52 -37.66
CA GLN A 64 -5.27 15.49 -37.59
C GLN A 64 -6.56 14.83 -37.12
N LEU A 65 -6.87 13.61 -37.59
CA LEU A 65 -8.07 12.86 -37.20
C LEU A 65 -8.03 12.48 -35.73
N ALA A 66 -6.85 12.26 -35.13
CA ALA A 66 -6.68 11.90 -33.71
C ALA A 66 -7.27 12.94 -32.72
N PHE A 67 -7.50 14.17 -33.18
CA PHE A 67 -8.15 15.24 -32.39
C PHE A 67 -9.65 15.41 -32.68
N LEU A 68 -10.20 14.60 -33.57
CA LEU A 68 -11.67 14.55 -33.79
C LEU A 68 -12.29 13.54 -32.81
N ARG A 69 -13.43 13.88 -32.26
CA ARG A 69 -14.19 12.98 -31.38
C ARG A 69 -14.68 11.77 -32.14
N HIS A 70 -14.63 10.61 -31.44
CA HIS A 70 -15.05 9.32 -31.98
C HIS A 70 -14.21 8.83 -33.19
N ALA A 71 -13.11 9.52 -33.50
CA ALA A 71 -12.15 9.02 -34.47
C ALA A 71 -11.21 8.00 -33.79
N THR A 72 -11.30 6.76 -34.19
CA THR A 72 -10.44 5.68 -33.72
C THR A 72 -10.11 4.73 -34.86
N SER A 73 -8.86 4.30 -34.93
CA SER A 73 -8.41 3.23 -35.83
C SER A 73 -8.55 1.83 -35.21
N LYS A 74 -8.91 1.76 -33.91
CA LYS A 74 -8.83 0.54 -33.09
C LYS A 74 -10.11 -0.30 -33.09
N ILE A 75 -11.24 0.25 -33.53
CA ILE A 75 -12.54 -0.44 -33.63
C ILE A 75 -13.14 -0.10 -34.99
N LYS A 76 -13.50 -1.11 -35.77
CA LYS A 76 -14.16 -0.99 -37.09
C LYS A 76 -15.56 -1.57 -37.07
N ASP A 77 -15.76 -2.68 -36.36
CA ASP A 77 -17.01 -3.43 -36.31
C ASP A 77 -17.51 -3.66 -34.88
N ILE A 78 -18.78 -4.07 -34.75
CA ILE A 78 -19.41 -4.39 -33.45
C ILE A 78 -18.70 -5.58 -32.79
N ASP A 79 -18.19 -6.51 -33.57
CA ASP A 79 -17.47 -7.68 -33.06
C ASP A 79 -16.14 -7.30 -32.39
N ASP A 80 -15.46 -6.25 -32.88
CA ASP A 80 -14.26 -5.69 -32.22
C ASP A 80 -14.55 -5.20 -30.80
N LEU A 81 -15.81 -4.85 -30.49
CA LEU A 81 -16.22 -4.40 -29.16
C LEU A 81 -16.23 -5.55 -28.13
N PHE A 82 -16.43 -6.78 -28.58
CA PHE A 82 -16.39 -7.97 -27.73
C PHE A 82 -14.97 -8.52 -27.57
N TYR A 83 -14.10 -8.30 -28.57
CA TYR A 83 -12.72 -8.78 -28.58
C TYR A 83 -11.69 -7.64 -28.48
N ILE A 84 -11.94 -6.64 -27.60
CA ILE A 84 -11.06 -5.49 -27.48
C ILE A 84 -9.66 -5.93 -27.00
N SER A 85 -8.70 -5.99 -27.92
CA SER A 85 -7.28 -6.26 -27.64
C SER A 85 -6.50 -4.99 -27.26
N SER A 86 -6.92 -3.80 -27.75
CA SER A 86 -6.27 -2.52 -27.47
C SER A 86 -6.67 -1.93 -26.10
N LEU A 87 -5.75 -1.23 -25.43
CA LEU A 87 -5.99 -0.57 -24.14
C LEU A 87 -7.00 0.59 -24.27
N GLY A 88 -6.85 1.42 -25.30
CA GLY A 88 -7.77 2.51 -25.65
C GLY A 88 -8.66 2.19 -26.84
N PHE A 89 -9.92 2.69 -26.91
CA PHE A 89 -10.85 2.42 -28.03
C PHE A 89 -11.85 3.53 -28.32
N ARG A 90 -12.08 4.51 -27.43
CA ARG A 90 -13.18 5.48 -27.55
C ARG A 90 -12.89 6.65 -28.48
N GLY A 91 -11.63 6.92 -28.85
CA GLY A 91 -11.27 8.10 -29.66
C GLY A 91 -11.63 9.44 -29.02
N GLU A 92 -11.65 9.53 -27.67
CA GLU A 92 -12.07 10.73 -26.94
C GLU A 92 -10.95 11.32 -26.06
N ALA A 93 -9.87 10.58 -25.80
CA ALA A 93 -8.83 11.00 -24.86
C ALA A 93 -8.06 12.24 -25.36
N LEU A 94 -7.45 12.17 -26.52
CA LEU A 94 -6.68 13.30 -27.08
C LEU A 94 -7.52 14.57 -27.27
N PRO A 95 -8.74 14.53 -27.87
CA PRO A 95 -9.61 15.70 -27.95
C PRO A 95 -9.96 16.29 -26.58
N SER A 96 -10.21 15.43 -25.58
CA SER A 96 -10.55 15.86 -24.22
C SER A 96 -9.38 16.56 -23.55
N ILE A 97 -8.17 15.98 -23.60
CA ILE A 97 -6.94 16.58 -23.04
C ILE A 97 -6.64 17.91 -23.74
N ALA A 98 -6.73 17.96 -25.07
CA ALA A 98 -6.47 19.17 -25.86
C ALA A 98 -7.44 20.33 -25.53
N SER A 99 -8.70 20.02 -25.16
CA SER A 99 -9.71 21.03 -24.84
C SER A 99 -9.42 21.79 -23.52
N ILE A 100 -8.61 21.22 -22.62
CA ILE A 100 -8.34 21.76 -21.27
C ILE A 100 -6.86 22.10 -21.04
N SER A 101 -6.04 22.04 -22.07
CA SER A 101 -4.59 22.25 -21.98
C SER A 101 -4.02 22.92 -23.22
N LYS A 102 -2.74 23.24 -23.20
CA LYS A 102 -1.93 23.50 -24.38
C LYS A 102 -1.19 22.22 -24.74
N MET A 103 -1.40 21.74 -25.96
CA MET A 103 -0.84 20.46 -26.40
C MET A 103 0.02 20.64 -27.65
N ASN A 104 1.13 19.92 -27.68
CA ASN A 104 1.96 19.77 -28.87
C ASN A 104 2.14 18.29 -29.17
N LEU A 105 1.74 17.87 -30.37
CA LEU A 105 1.92 16.49 -30.88
C LEU A 105 2.94 16.53 -32.02
N ILE A 106 4.00 15.74 -31.87
CA ILE A 106 5.00 15.49 -32.92
C ILE A 106 4.97 14.00 -33.20
N THR A 107 4.74 13.61 -34.43
CA THR A 107 4.64 12.20 -34.81
C THR A 107 5.24 11.96 -36.19
N SER A 108 5.78 10.77 -36.42
CA SER A 108 6.28 10.34 -37.71
C SER A 108 6.20 8.83 -37.87
N ASN A 109 5.82 8.39 -39.08
CA ASN A 109 5.84 6.99 -39.52
C ASN A 109 7.07 6.68 -40.39
N GLU A 110 8.15 7.47 -40.32
CA GLU A 110 9.37 7.45 -41.14
C GLU A 110 9.18 7.97 -42.58
N ILE A 111 7.95 8.08 -43.06
CA ILE A 111 7.64 8.60 -44.40
C ILE A 111 7.26 10.08 -44.30
N GLU A 112 6.40 10.39 -43.36
CA GLU A 112 5.93 11.75 -43.09
C GLU A 112 6.15 12.09 -41.61
N GLY A 113 6.61 13.32 -41.34
CA GLY A 113 6.71 13.89 -39.98
C GLY A 113 5.80 15.08 -39.84
N THR A 114 4.94 15.09 -38.83
CA THR A 114 3.94 16.12 -38.55
C THR A 114 4.07 16.66 -37.15
N ASN A 115 4.01 17.99 -37.02
CA ASN A 115 3.94 18.69 -35.74
C ASN A 115 2.64 19.50 -35.68
N ILE A 116 1.81 19.24 -34.68
CA ILE A 116 0.51 19.91 -34.47
C ILE A 116 0.49 20.62 -33.11
N LYS A 117 0.24 21.92 -33.10
CA LYS A 117 0.05 22.72 -31.90
C LYS A 117 -1.42 23.04 -31.69
N ILE A 118 -1.91 22.79 -30.49
CA ILE A 118 -3.31 22.90 -30.11
C ILE A 118 -3.43 23.66 -28.80
N GLU A 119 -4.39 24.57 -28.73
CA GLU A 119 -4.73 25.28 -27.48
C GLU A 119 -6.24 25.31 -27.30
N GLY A 120 -6.71 24.81 -26.13
CA GLY A 120 -8.16 24.78 -25.82
C GLY A 120 -9.00 24.05 -26.86
N GLY A 121 -8.46 23.00 -27.48
CA GLY A 121 -9.10 22.19 -28.50
C GLY A 121 -9.08 22.79 -29.92
N LYS A 122 -8.40 23.93 -30.12
CA LYS A 122 -8.26 24.57 -31.46
C LYS A 122 -6.86 24.35 -31.99
N ILE A 123 -6.72 23.82 -33.18
CA ILE A 123 -5.45 23.69 -33.89
C ILE A 123 -4.94 25.09 -34.24
N LEU A 124 -3.75 25.45 -33.78
CA LEU A 124 -3.09 26.72 -34.04
C LEU A 124 -2.12 26.62 -35.21
N ASP A 125 -1.38 25.52 -35.31
CA ASP A 125 -0.35 25.30 -36.32
C ASP A 125 -0.23 23.84 -36.71
N ILE A 126 0.04 23.58 -37.99
CA ILE A 126 0.41 22.27 -38.52
C ILE A 126 1.63 22.44 -39.40
N SER A 127 2.77 21.96 -38.97
CA SER A 127 4.04 22.04 -39.66
C SER A 127 4.68 20.67 -39.87
N ASN A 128 5.71 20.62 -40.69
CA ASN A 128 6.49 19.39 -40.87
C ASN A 128 7.41 19.16 -39.66
N ALA A 129 7.61 17.90 -39.31
CA ALA A 129 8.52 17.46 -38.26
C ALA A 129 9.64 16.56 -38.84
N GLN A 130 10.62 16.24 -38.00
CA GLN A 130 11.68 15.29 -38.35
C GLN A 130 11.11 13.89 -38.57
N LEU A 131 11.73 13.13 -39.49
CA LEU A 131 11.35 11.74 -39.83
C LEU A 131 11.94 10.74 -38.80
N VAL A 132 11.65 10.92 -37.49
CA VAL A 132 12.01 9.97 -36.45
C VAL A 132 10.75 9.20 -36.09
N LYS A 133 10.77 7.88 -36.27
CA LYS A 133 9.64 6.99 -35.98
C LYS A 133 9.16 7.17 -34.52
N GLY A 134 7.86 7.25 -34.33
CA GLY A 134 7.22 7.35 -33.03
C GLY A 134 6.41 8.62 -32.82
N THR A 135 5.97 8.81 -31.60
CA THR A 135 5.12 9.95 -31.23
C THR A 135 5.62 10.61 -29.94
N LYS A 136 5.60 11.94 -29.94
CA LYS A 136 5.83 12.76 -28.74
C LYS A 136 4.62 13.66 -28.51
N VAL A 137 3.96 13.48 -27.39
CA VAL A 137 2.87 14.33 -26.93
C VAL A 137 3.33 15.13 -25.74
N THR A 138 3.22 16.44 -25.82
CA THR A 138 3.51 17.36 -24.71
C THR A 138 2.26 18.10 -24.32
N VAL A 139 1.89 18.08 -23.04
CA VAL A 139 0.74 18.76 -22.44
C VAL A 139 1.26 19.75 -21.41
N GLU A 140 0.90 21.00 -21.58
CA GLU A 140 1.30 22.13 -20.72
C GLU A 140 0.06 22.89 -20.26
N ASP A 141 0.19 23.64 -19.16
CA ASP A 141 -0.84 24.51 -18.60
C ASP A 141 -2.21 23.80 -18.43
N LEU A 142 -2.19 22.61 -17.83
CA LEU A 142 -3.41 21.83 -17.58
C LEU A 142 -4.43 22.63 -16.78
N PHE A 143 -5.71 22.62 -17.23
CA PHE A 143 -6.84 23.34 -16.64
C PHE A 143 -6.72 24.88 -16.67
N TYR A 144 -5.84 25.47 -17.50
CA TYR A 144 -5.69 26.92 -17.61
C TYR A 144 -7.02 27.64 -17.91
N ASN A 145 -7.92 26.99 -18.66
CA ASN A 145 -9.24 27.49 -19.04
C ASN A 145 -10.40 26.98 -18.17
N THR A 146 -10.06 26.23 -17.10
CA THR A 146 -11.01 25.68 -16.11
C THR A 146 -10.47 25.85 -14.68
N PRO A 147 -10.37 27.09 -14.17
CA PRO A 147 -9.64 27.40 -12.92
C PRO A 147 -10.23 26.74 -11.67
N VAL A 148 -11.52 26.39 -11.67
CA VAL A 148 -12.14 25.64 -10.58
C VAL A 148 -11.51 24.27 -10.46
N ARG A 149 -11.22 23.58 -11.58
CA ARG A 149 -10.57 22.26 -11.57
C ARG A 149 -9.12 22.32 -11.14
N LEU A 150 -8.40 23.37 -11.52
CA LEU A 150 -7.02 23.59 -11.09
C LEU A 150 -6.89 23.59 -9.55
N LYS A 151 -7.90 24.10 -8.82
CA LYS A 151 -7.94 24.10 -7.35
C LYS A 151 -8.11 22.70 -6.75
N TYR A 152 -8.65 21.75 -7.49
CA TYR A 152 -8.83 20.36 -7.05
C TYR A 152 -7.60 19.48 -7.32
N LEU A 153 -6.61 19.94 -8.10
CA LEU A 153 -5.35 19.24 -8.21
C LEU A 153 -4.67 19.19 -6.84
N LYS A 154 -4.35 18.01 -6.41
CA LYS A 154 -3.57 17.79 -5.19
C LYS A 154 -2.18 18.40 -5.38
N ASN A 155 -1.42 18.48 -4.31
CA ASN A 155 -0.04 18.97 -4.45
C ASN A 155 0.78 18.04 -5.39
N GLN A 156 1.88 18.58 -5.93
CA GLN A 156 2.77 17.91 -6.89
C GLN A 156 3.24 16.53 -6.45
N TYR A 157 3.50 16.31 -5.15
CA TYR A 157 3.97 15.02 -4.62
C TYR A 157 2.89 13.93 -4.72
N SER A 158 1.62 14.26 -4.43
CA SER A 158 0.53 13.29 -4.55
C SER A 158 0.25 12.91 -6.00
N GLU A 159 0.29 13.89 -6.93
CA GLU A 159 0.14 13.60 -8.35
C GLU A 159 1.31 12.74 -8.86
N LEU A 160 2.54 13.08 -8.48
CA LEU A 160 3.74 12.32 -8.84
C LEU A 160 3.67 10.88 -8.32
N ALA A 161 3.31 10.66 -7.04
CA ALA A 161 3.21 9.32 -6.47
C ALA A 161 2.18 8.45 -7.19
N ASN A 162 1.03 9.02 -7.59
CA ASN A 162 0.02 8.30 -8.36
C ASN A 162 0.53 7.91 -9.77
N ILE A 163 1.29 8.80 -10.42
CA ILE A 163 1.90 8.53 -11.72
C ILE A 163 2.96 7.42 -11.61
N VAL A 164 3.84 7.50 -10.60
CA VAL A 164 4.86 6.47 -10.35
C VAL A 164 4.21 5.10 -10.10
N GLU A 165 3.17 5.03 -9.24
CA GLU A 165 2.44 3.79 -8.98
C GLU A 165 1.83 3.21 -10.28
N TYR A 166 1.26 4.06 -11.13
CA TYR A 166 0.70 3.64 -12.40
C TYR A 166 1.79 3.09 -13.35
N ILE A 167 2.91 3.81 -13.50
CA ILE A 167 4.02 3.39 -14.37
C ILE A 167 4.67 2.11 -13.86
N ASN A 168 4.82 1.92 -12.55
CA ASN A 168 5.29 0.66 -11.97
C ASN A 168 4.41 -0.52 -12.42
N LYS A 169 3.08 -0.37 -12.37
CA LYS A 169 2.14 -1.41 -12.81
C LYS A 169 2.22 -1.67 -14.32
N MET A 170 2.37 -0.62 -15.11
CA MET A 170 2.56 -0.76 -16.56
C MET A 170 3.88 -1.47 -16.89
N ALA A 171 4.96 -1.18 -16.18
CA ALA A 171 6.23 -1.86 -16.36
C ALA A 171 6.16 -3.35 -15.99
N LEU A 172 5.42 -3.72 -14.94
CA LEU A 172 5.16 -5.12 -14.58
C LEU A 172 4.30 -5.84 -15.63
N SER A 173 3.37 -5.12 -16.28
CA SER A 173 2.51 -5.64 -17.34
C SER A 173 3.25 -5.82 -18.68
N TYR A 174 4.16 -4.91 -18.98
CA TYR A 174 4.90 -4.86 -20.25
C TYR A 174 6.42 -4.84 -19.99
N PRO A 175 7.00 -5.95 -19.52
CA PRO A 175 8.45 -6.03 -19.22
C PRO A 175 9.33 -5.93 -20.48
N ASN A 176 8.76 -6.14 -21.69
CA ASN A 176 9.45 -5.97 -22.97
C ASN A 176 9.63 -4.50 -23.37
N ILE A 177 8.91 -3.57 -22.73
CA ILE A 177 9.03 -2.14 -23.01
C ILE A 177 10.06 -1.52 -22.07
N LYS A 178 10.94 -0.71 -22.64
CA LYS A 178 11.89 0.10 -21.88
C LYS A 178 11.18 1.35 -21.36
N TRP A 179 10.97 1.41 -20.07
CA TRP A 179 10.34 2.54 -19.40
C TRP A 179 11.38 3.53 -18.86
N THR A 180 11.14 4.81 -19.04
CA THR A 180 11.92 5.88 -18.40
C THR A 180 10.95 6.95 -17.87
N LEU A 181 11.01 7.24 -16.58
CA LEU A 181 10.22 8.29 -15.93
C LEU A 181 11.16 9.30 -15.31
N THR A 182 10.99 10.58 -15.67
CA THR A 182 11.72 11.70 -15.08
C THR A 182 10.77 12.71 -14.45
N ASN A 183 11.23 13.42 -13.42
CA ASN A 183 10.54 14.58 -12.87
C ASN A 183 11.57 15.67 -12.54
N ASN A 184 11.35 16.89 -13.05
CA ASN A 184 12.28 18.01 -12.89
C ASN A 184 13.71 17.62 -13.32
N SER A 185 13.84 16.94 -14.46
CA SER A 185 15.10 16.41 -15.03
C SER A 185 15.80 15.32 -14.20
N LYS A 186 15.24 14.90 -13.06
CA LYS A 186 15.76 13.77 -12.26
C LYS A 186 15.06 12.48 -12.72
N THR A 187 15.83 11.43 -13.07
CA THR A 187 15.28 10.10 -13.37
C THR A 187 14.79 9.45 -12.09
N LEU A 188 13.50 9.09 -12.07
CA LEU A 188 12.86 8.40 -10.94
C LEU A 188 12.81 6.90 -11.14
N PHE A 189 12.60 6.45 -12.38
CA PHE A 189 12.39 5.05 -12.70
C PHE A 189 12.92 4.74 -14.10
N LYS A 190 13.53 3.57 -14.28
CA LYS A 190 14.03 3.11 -15.57
C LYS A 190 14.10 1.60 -15.59
N THR A 191 13.63 0.97 -16.67
CA THR A 191 13.76 -0.48 -16.94
C THR A 191 14.57 -0.73 -18.21
N THR A 192 15.01 -1.96 -18.37
CA THR A 192 15.80 -2.38 -19.55
C THR A 192 14.96 -2.70 -20.78
N GLY A 193 13.70 -3.13 -20.60
CA GLY A 193 12.84 -3.57 -21.70
C GLY A 193 13.23 -4.91 -22.33
N ASN A 194 13.87 -5.80 -21.55
CA ASN A 194 14.37 -7.08 -22.03
C ASN A 194 13.42 -8.27 -21.80
N GLY A 195 12.21 -8.03 -21.31
CA GLY A 195 11.23 -9.07 -21.02
C GLY A 195 11.40 -9.78 -19.66
N ASP A 196 12.45 -9.47 -18.91
CA ASP A 196 12.72 -10.08 -17.61
C ASP A 196 11.88 -9.45 -16.51
N LEU A 197 10.79 -10.12 -16.11
CA LEU A 197 9.89 -9.65 -15.06
C LEU A 197 10.59 -9.57 -13.69
N VAL A 198 11.53 -10.48 -13.38
CA VAL A 198 12.29 -10.43 -12.12
C VAL A 198 13.15 -9.16 -12.06
N LYS A 199 13.74 -8.78 -13.18
CA LYS A 199 14.50 -7.54 -13.28
C LYS A 199 13.63 -6.32 -13.10
N VAL A 200 12.41 -6.30 -13.63
CA VAL A 200 11.44 -5.23 -13.39
C VAL A 200 11.01 -5.18 -11.92
N ILE A 201 10.77 -6.34 -11.29
CA ILE A 201 10.49 -6.43 -9.85
C ILE A 201 11.66 -5.87 -9.03
N TYR A 202 12.91 -6.19 -9.42
CA TYR A 202 14.10 -5.62 -8.80
C TYR A 202 14.16 -4.09 -8.93
N ASP A 203 13.88 -3.56 -10.12
CA ASP A 203 13.93 -2.11 -10.38
C ASP A 203 12.84 -1.34 -9.62
N ILE A 204 11.70 -1.99 -9.29
CA ILE A 204 10.58 -1.40 -8.53
C ILE A 204 10.74 -1.57 -7.02
N TYR A 205 11.00 -2.80 -6.55
CA TYR A 205 10.93 -3.17 -5.14
C TYR A 205 12.29 -3.29 -4.44
N GLY A 206 13.39 -3.27 -5.22
CA GLY A 206 14.75 -3.41 -4.69
C GLY A 206 15.24 -4.87 -4.60
N ALA A 207 16.56 -5.02 -4.33
CA ALA A 207 17.26 -6.30 -4.34
C ALA A 207 16.73 -7.29 -3.30
N GLU A 208 16.47 -6.83 -2.08
CA GLU A 208 16.03 -7.67 -0.96
C GLU A 208 14.69 -8.33 -1.23
N ILE A 209 13.75 -7.61 -1.83
CA ILE A 209 12.43 -8.14 -2.18
C ILE A 209 12.53 -9.06 -3.39
N ALA A 210 13.26 -8.64 -4.44
CA ALA A 210 13.38 -9.43 -5.66
C ALA A 210 13.99 -10.83 -5.40
N LYS A 211 14.98 -10.95 -4.50
CA LYS A 211 15.56 -12.25 -4.09
C LYS A 211 14.57 -13.16 -3.38
N LYS A 212 13.51 -12.60 -2.79
CA LYS A 212 12.49 -13.30 -2.03
C LYS A 212 11.18 -13.48 -2.80
N MET A 213 11.24 -13.39 -4.12
CA MET A 213 10.14 -13.71 -5.01
C MET A 213 10.26 -15.14 -5.51
N ILE A 214 9.14 -15.82 -5.59
CA ILE A 214 9.02 -17.22 -6.02
C ILE A 214 8.21 -17.22 -7.29
N GLU A 215 8.68 -17.91 -8.30
CA GLU A 215 7.94 -18.12 -9.53
C GLU A 215 6.72 -19.01 -9.28
N ILE A 216 5.58 -18.63 -9.86
CA ILE A 216 4.36 -19.40 -9.91
C ILE A 216 3.95 -19.63 -11.34
N SER A 217 3.63 -20.87 -11.69
CA SER A 217 3.07 -21.25 -12.99
C SER A 217 2.13 -22.42 -12.77
N ALA A 218 0.89 -22.29 -13.23
CA ALA A 218 -0.11 -23.35 -13.18
C ALA A 218 -1.21 -23.10 -14.21
N ASP A 219 -1.83 -24.16 -14.67
CA ASP A 219 -2.90 -24.13 -15.67
C ASP A 219 -4.00 -25.12 -15.33
N ASN A 220 -5.17 -24.86 -15.85
CA ASN A 220 -6.30 -25.77 -15.93
C ASN A 220 -7.04 -25.56 -17.25
N ASP A 221 -8.18 -26.21 -17.45
CA ASP A 221 -8.94 -26.16 -18.72
C ASP A 221 -9.38 -24.74 -19.13
N ASP A 222 -9.52 -23.82 -18.16
CA ASP A 222 -10.11 -22.49 -18.37
C ASP A 222 -9.08 -21.35 -18.21
N TYR A 223 -8.02 -21.55 -17.40
CA TYR A 223 -7.08 -20.49 -16.99
C TYR A 223 -5.65 -20.98 -17.00
N SER A 224 -4.74 -20.10 -17.42
CA SER A 224 -3.30 -20.23 -17.19
C SER A 224 -2.82 -19.07 -16.32
N ILE A 225 -2.08 -19.38 -15.25
CA ILE A 225 -1.51 -18.38 -14.36
C ILE A 225 0.01 -18.48 -14.36
N TYR A 226 0.69 -17.32 -14.40
CA TYR A 226 2.14 -17.26 -14.27
C TYR A 226 2.58 -15.92 -13.68
N GLY A 227 3.75 -15.90 -13.07
CA GLY A 227 4.30 -14.70 -12.44
C GLY A 227 5.10 -14.99 -11.20
N TYR A 228 5.03 -14.10 -10.22
CA TYR A 228 5.83 -14.17 -9.00
C TYR A 228 5.02 -13.83 -7.76
N ILE A 229 5.28 -14.58 -6.67
CA ILE A 229 4.70 -14.36 -5.34
C ILE A 229 5.83 -14.23 -4.32
N SER A 230 5.65 -13.42 -3.28
CA SER A 230 6.67 -13.24 -2.25
C SER A 230 6.69 -14.37 -1.22
N TYR A 231 7.85 -14.62 -0.61
CA TYR A 231 7.90 -15.35 0.66
C TYR A 231 7.03 -14.69 1.73
N PRO A 232 6.46 -15.46 2.68
CA PRO A 232 5.58 -14.93 3.74
C PRO A 232 6.21 -13.85 4.63
N GLU A 233 7.53 -13.84 4.77
CA GLU A 233 8.26 -12.82 5.52
C GLU A 233 8.26 -11.44 4.84
N VAL A 234 7.99 -11.39 3.54
CA VAL A 234 7.94 -10.17 2.73
C VAL A 234 6.48 -9.78 2.49
N THR A 235 6.00 -8.82 3.26
CA THR A 235 4.60 -8.36 3.20
C THR A 235 4.50 -6.84 3.23
N LYS A 236 3.39 -6.31 2.74
CA LYS A 236 3.00 -4.89 2.81
C LYS A 236 1.69 -4.73 3.57
N SER A 237 1.40 -3.53 4.05
CA SER A 237 0.15 -3.22 4.78
C SER A 237 -1.03 -2.88 3.87
N PHE A 238 -0.84 -2.86 2.55
CA PHE A 238 -1.89 -2.46 1.62
C PHE A 238 -2.04 -3.43 0.45
N LYS A 239 -3.29 -3.55 -0.02
CA LYS A 239 -3.70 -4.47 -1.08
C LYS A 239 -3.08 -4.18 -2.45
N ASN A 240 -2.60 -2.95 -2.70
CA ASN A 240 -1.99 -2.56 -3.98
C ASN A 240 -0.62 -3.21 -4.22
N ALA A 241 -0.05 -3.90 -3.22
CA ALA A 241 1.11 -4.78 -3.40
C ALA A 241 0.78 -6.05 -4.23
N ILE A 242 -0.49 -6.39 -4.37
CA ILE A 242 -0.97 -7.46 -5.23
C ILE A 242 -1.33 -6.85 -6.59
N THR A 243 -0.51 -7.13 -7.61
CA THR A 243 -0.73 -6.75 -9.01
C THR A 243 -1.28 -7.93 -9.77
N ILE A 244 -2.49 -7.79 -10.29
CA ILE A 244 -3.20 -8.82 -11.06
C ILE A 244 -3.28 -8.32 -12.49
N LEU A 245 -2.81 -9.16 -13.40
CA LEU A 245 -2.89 -8.95 -14.84
C LEU A 245 -3.84 -9.98 -15.43
N ILE A 246 -4.73 -9.58 -16.32
CA ILE A 246 -5.62 -10.48 -17.07
C ILE A 246 -5.43 -10.21 -18.54
N ASN A 247 -4.94 -11.21 -19.25
CA ASN A 247 -4.54 -11.08 -20.66
C ASN A 247 -3.64 -9.86 -20.88
N GLY A 248 -2.66 -9.65 -19.98
CA GLY A 248 -1.71 -8.53 -20.01
C GLY A 248 -2.25 -7.19 -19.50
N ARG A 249 -3.51 -7.09 -19.05
CA ARG A 249 -4.10 -5.84 -18.52
C ARG A 249 -4.10 -5.80 -17.01
N VAL A 250 -3.69 -4.69 -16.43
CA VAL A 250 -3.76 -4.46 -14.97
C VAL A 250 -5.22 -4.31 -14.53
N ILE A 251 -5.68 -5.21 -13.68
CA ILE A 251 -7.05 -5.24 -13.16
C ILE A 251 -7.06 -5.08 -11.64
N LYS A 252 -8.09 -4.40 -11.13
CA LYS A 252 -8.40 -4.29 -9.71
C LYS A 252 -9.59 -5.19 -9.40
N ASN A 253 -9.34 -6.40 -8.95
CA ASN A 253 -10.40 -7.33 -8.55
C ASN A 253 -10.23 -7.74 -7.09
N ASN A 254 -11.19 -7.33 -6.25
CA ASN A 254 -11.15 -7.59 -4.82
C ASN A 254 -11.36 -9.07 -4.48
N ASP A 255 -12.04 -9.84 -5.33
CA ASP A 255 -12.30 -11.24 -5.04
C ASP A 255 -11.05 -12.09 -5.28
N ILE A 256 -10.27 -11.81 -6.33
CA ILE A 256 -8.95 -12.44 -6.52
C ILE A 256 -8.00 -12.06 -5.37
N VAL A 257 -8.00 -10.79 -4.92
CA VAL A 257 -7.20 -10.37 -3.76
C VAL A 257 -7.59 -11.14 -2.50
N LYS A 258 -8.90 -11.39 -2.27
CA LYS A 258 -9.36 -12.23 -1.14
C LYS A 258 -8.89 -13.67 -1.25
N VAL A 259 -8.92 -14.26 -2.46
CA VAL A 259 -8.44 -15.63 -2.72
C VAL A 259 -6.95 -15.74 -2.40
N ILE A 260 -6.13 -14.82 -2.91
CA ILE A 260 -4.68 -14.77 -2.63
C ILE A 260 -4.44 -14.57 -1.13
N SER A 261 -5.15 -13.64 -0.48
CA SER A 261 -5.03 -13.41 0.96
C SER A 261 -5.43 -14.64 1.78
N LYS A 262 -6.44 -15.41 1.32
CA LYS A 262 -6.84 -16.67 1.94
C LYS A 262 -5.76 -17.75 1.81
N ALA A 263 -5.09 -17.85 0.67
CA ALA A 263 -3.98 -18.79 0.48
C ALA A 263 -2.79 -18.48 1.41
N TYR A 264 -2.58 -17.23 1.76
CA TYR A 264 -1.53 -16.79 2.67
C TYR A 264 -1.95 -16.75 4.15
N HIS A 265 -3.22 -17.00 4.47
CA HIS A 265 -3.80 -16.73 5.81
C HIS A 265 -3.05 -17.41 6.96
N THR A 266 -2.53 -18.64 6.76
CA THR A 266 -1.77 -19.37 7.79
C THR A 266 -0.30 -18.96 7.88
N TYR A 267 0.21 -18.22 6.92
CA TYR A 267 1.61 -17.88 6.77
C TYR A 267 1.93 -16.42 7.12
N ILE A 268 0.95 -15.51 7.04
CA ILE A 268 1.16 -14.08 7.30
C ILE A 268 0.15 -13.56 8.33
N HIS A 269 0.53 -12.48 9.04
CA HIS A 269 -0.36 -11.86 10.01
C HIS A 269 -1.58 -11.20 9.33
N GLU A 270 -2.70 -11.16 10.03
CA GLU A 270 -3.91 -10.46 9.58
C GLU A 270 -3.62 -8.98 9.28
N GLY A 271 -4.21 -8.46 8.22
CA GLY A 271 -3.97 -7.08 7.76
C GLY A 271 -2.66 -6.86 6.99
N ARG A 272 -1.90 -7.93 6.72
CA ARG A 272 -0.73 -7.90 5.83
C ARG A 272 -1.05 -8.55 4.50
N TYR A 273 -0.38 -8.12 3.44
CA TYR A 273 -0.56 -8.61 2.08
C TYR A 273 0.79 -9.03 1.48
N PRO A 274 0.87 -10.18 0.80
CA PRO A 274 2.07 -10.55 0.08
C PRO A 274 2.32 -9.60 -1.10
N ILE A 275 3.55 -9.54 -1.59
CA ILE A 275 3.83 -8.92 -2.88
C ILE A 275 3.59 -9.99 -3.95
N VAL A 276 2.68 -9.71 -4.87
CA VAL A 276 2.24 -10.63 -5.90
C VAL A 276 2.18 -9.92 -7.24
N VAL A 277 2.75 -10.53 -8.27
CA VAL A 277 2.62 -10.11 -9.66
C VAL A 277 2.23 -11.35 -10.45
N ILE A 278 0.94 -11.49 -10.74
CA ILE A 278 0.39 -12.67 -11.45
C ILE A 278 -0.31 -12.21 -12.72
N ASN A 279 0.03 -12.84 -13.84
CA ASN A 279 -0.76 -12.79 -15.05
C ASN A 279 -1.69 -14.00 -15.11
N ILE A 280 -2.93 -13.76 -15.51
CA ILE A 280 -3.98 -14.75 -15.69
C ILE A 280 -4.40 -14.67 -17.15
N ASP A 281 -4.05 -15.68 -17.93
CA ASP A 281 -4.53 -15.81 -19.29
C ASP A 281 -5.83 -16.60 -19.30
N VAL A 282 -6.83 -16.08 -19.97
CA VAL A 282 -8.19 -16.62 -20.01
C VAL A 282 -8.85 -16.32 -21.35
N ASP A 283 -9.70 -17.24 -21.83
CA ASP A 283 -10.51 -16.98 -23.02
C ASP A 283 -11.40 -15.74 -22.77
N PRO A 284 -11.38 -14.72 -23.64
CA PRO A 284 -12.25 -13.54 -23.54
C PRO A 284 -13.73 -13.84 -23.36
N ILE A 285 -14.22 -14.98 -23.85
CA ILE A 285 -15.64 -15.43 -23.68
C ILE A 285 -15.97 -15.69 -22.21
N LEU A 286 -15.00 -16.07 -21.39
CA LEU A 286 -15.19 -16.39 -19.96
C LEU A 286 -15.17 -15.16 -19.06
N ILE A 287 -14.92 -13.98 -19.60
CA ILE A 287 -14.81 -12.72 -18.87
C ILE A 287 -15.73 -11.63 -19.44
N ASP A 288 -16.37 -10.87 -18.55
CA ASP A 288 -17.07 -9.63 -18.92
C ASP A 288 -16.28 -8.42 -18.44
N VAL A 289 -15.70 -7.68 -19.39
CA VAL A 289 -14.85 -6.50 -19.15
C VAL A 289 -15.67 -5.20 -19.09
N ASN A 290 -16.94 -5.21 -19.53
CA ASN A 290 -17.72 -4.00 -19.76
C ASN A 290 -18.52 -3.52 -18.52
N ILE A 291 -18.09 -3.84 -17.32
CA ILE A 291 -18.84 -3.57 -16.08
C ILE A 291 -18.59 -2.15 -15.54
N HIS A 292 -17.43 -1.56 -15.82
CA HIS A 292 -17.07 -0.22 -15.31
C HIS A 292 -16.46 0.66 -16.41
N PRO A 293 -16.77 1.99 -16.45
CA PRO A 293 -16.20 2.91 -17.44
C PRO A 293 -14.68 2.89 -17.54
N THR A 294 -13.98 2.61 -16.41
CA THR A 294 -12.52 2.54 -16.36
C THR A 294 -11.94 1.16 -16.71
N LYS A 295 -12.79 0.16 -17.04
CA LYS A 295 -12.40 -1.23 -17.34
C LYS A 295 -11.43 -1.87 -16.31
N GLN A 296 -11.46 -1.44 -15.09
CA GLN A 296 -10.58 -1.94 -14.03
C GLN A 296 -11.20 -3.09 -13.23
N ASP A 297 -12.47 -3.44 -13.48
CA ASP A 297 -13.17 -4.55 -12.85
C ASP A 297 -13.68 -5.54 -13.91
N ILE A 298 -13.58 -6.82 -13.62
CA ILE A 298 -13.94 -7.92 -14.52
C ILE A 298 -14.77 -8.95 -13.75
N LYS A 299 -15.85 -9.44 -14.38
CA LYS A 299 -16.57 -10.61 -13.89
C LYS A 299 -16.12 -11.84 -14.65
N PHE A 300 -15.97 -12.93 -13.91
CA PHE A 300 -15.60 -14.24 -14.42
C PHE A 300 -16.81 -15.15 -14.43
N SER A 301 -17.04 -15.84 -15.53
CA SER A 301 -18.12 -16.84 -15.63
C SER A 301 -17.84 -18.08 -14.80
N LYS A 302 -16.54 -18.47 -14.63
CA LYS A 302 -16.09 -19.65 -13.88
C LYS A 302 -15.13 -19.29 -12.75
N PHE A 303 -15.47 -18.29 -11.92
CA PHE A 303 -14.59 -17.79 -10.86
C PHE A 303 -14.13 -18.87 -9.86
N ASN A 304 -14.96 -19.88 -9.58
CA ASN A 304 -14.59 -20.96 -8.67
C ASN A 304 -13.39 -21.77 -9.18
N SER A 305 -13.34 -22.08 -10.49
CA SER A 305 -12.21 -22.77 -11.13
C SER A 305 -10.89 -21.97 -11.01
N LEU A 306 -10.95 -20.64 -11.21
CA LEU A 306 -9.81 -19.75 -10.98
C LEU A 306 -9.39 -19.70 -9.51
N SER A 307 -10.37 -19.63 -8.60
CA SER A 307 -10.11 -19.59 -7.16
C SER A 307 -9.40 -20.84 -6.67
N GLU A 308 -9.85 -22.03 -7.11
CA GLU A 308 -9.22 -23.32 -6.77
C GLU A 308 -7.80 -23.41 -7.35
N LEU A 309 -7.60 -22.98 -8.61
CA LEU A 309 -6.29 -22.97 -9.23
C LEU A 309 -5.30 -22.09 -8.44
N LEU A 310 -5.70 -20.87 -8.08
CA LEU A 310 -4.88 -19.95 -7.28
C LEU A 310 -4.57 -20.50 -5.89
N LEU A 311 -5.60 -21.00 -5.16
CA LEU A 311 -5.42 -21.55 -3.82
C LEU A 311 -4.45 -22.73 -3.83
N ASN A 312 -4.69 -23.71 -4.70
CA ASN A 312 -3.87 -24.92 -4.76
C ASN A 312 -2.44 -24.63 -5.21
N SER A 313 -2.24 -23.72 -6.17
CA SER A 313 -0.91 -23.39 -6.67
C SER A 313 -0.08 -22.66 -5.63
N ILE A 314 -0.66 -21.67 -4.93
CA ILE A 314 0.03 -20.94 -3.88
C ILE A 314 0.33 -21.85 -2.69
N ASP A 315 -0.63 -22.65 -2.24
CA ASP A 315 -0.44 -23.58 -1.12
C ASP A 315 0.63 -24.63 -1.44
N ASN A 316 0.61 -25.21 -2.65
CA ASN A 316 1.64 -26.14 -3.11
C ASN A 316 3.07 -25.53 -3.12
N ILE A 317 3.19 -24.25 -3.41
CA ILE A 317 4.49 -23.56 -3.41
C ILE A 317 4.93 -23.29 -1.98
N LEU A 318 4.05 -22.78 -1.12
CA LEU A 318 4.38 -22.40 0.24
C LEU A 318 4.61 -23.61 1.15
N SER A 319 3.81 -24.68 1.02
CA SER A 319 3.91 -25.88 1.87
C SER A 319 5.15 -26.73 1.59
N LYS A 320 5.67 -26.72 0.35
CA LYS A 320 6.85 -27.52 -0.05
C LYS A 320 8.18 -26.89 0.31
N ARG A 321 8.20 -25.63 0.73
CA ARG A 321 9.44 -24.90 1.03
C ARG A 321 9.69 -24.82 2.53
N ASN A 322 10.95 -24.88 2.90
CA ASN A 322 11.37 -24.62 4.27
C ASN A 322 11.22 -23.09 4.51
N LEU A 323 10.16 -22.70 5.22
CA LEU A 323 9.84 -21.30 5.55
C LEU A 323 10.53 -20.85 6.86
N ILE A 324 11.49 -21.62 7.40
CA ILE A 324 12.29 -21.18 8.53
C ILE A 324 13.11 -19.98 8.06
N PRO A 325 12.96 -18.80 8.68
CA PRO A 325 13.78 -17.64 8.35
C PRO A 325 15.24 -18.02 8.57
N ASP A 326 16.10 -17.84 7.57
CA ASP A 326 17.53 -17.95 7.76
C ASP A 326 17.92 -16.97 8.86
N ALA A 327 18.45 -17.46 9.97
CA ALA A 327 19.12 -16.63 10.93
C ALA A 327 20.21 -15.89 10.15
N TYR A 328 20.13 -14.57 10.08
CA TYR A 328 21.06 -13.73 9.33
C TYR A 328 22.50 -14.11 9.67
N VAL A 329 23.11 -14.94 8.83
CA VAL A 329 24.56 -15.03 8.78
C VAL A 329 25.00 -13.73 8.13
N ARG A 330 25.48 -12.79 8.92
CA ARG A 330 26.18 -11.62 8.42
C ARG A 330 27.46 -12.10 7.73
N ASP A 331 27.37 -12.44 6.45
CA ASP A 331 28.53 -12.53 5.59
C ASP A 331 29.02 -11.11 5.30
N ASN A 332 29.76 -10.54 6.23
CA ASN A 332 30.70 -9.43 6.02
C ASN A 332 31.42 -9.03 7.31
N ILE A 333 32.01 -10.00 8.03
CA ILE A 333 33.08 -9.69 8.98
C ILE A 333 34.20 -10.72 8.77
N SER A 334 34.81 -10.71 7.57
CA SER A 334 36.00 -11.53 7.31
C SER A 334 37.28 -10.73 7.13
N GLU A 335 37.26 -9.41 7.29
CA GLU A 335 38.50 -8.62 7.19
C GLU A 335 38.87 -7.77 8.43
N VAL A 336 38.05 -7.69 9.47
CA VAL A 336 38.41 -6.95 10.71
C VAL A 336 38.79 -7.86 11.87
N ASN A 337 38.50 -9.17 11.83
CA ASN A 337 38.81 -10.10 12.93
C ASN A 337 40.15 -10.80 12.83
N ARG A 338 41.14 -10.28 12.11
CA ARG A 338 42.55 -10.76 12.16
C ARG A 338 43.44 -10.01 13.15
N GLN A 339 42.93 -9.07 13.93
CA GLN A 339 43.74 -8.32 14.90
C GLN A 339 43.26 -8.35 16.36
N ILE A 340 42.21 -9.11 16.71
CA ILE A 340 41.80 -9.25 18.12
C ILE A 340 41.56 -10.74 18.43
N ASN A 341 42.61 -11.54 18.31
CA ASN A 341 42.71 -12.81 19.00
C ASN A 341 43.87 -12.70 20.01
N ASN A 342 43.58 -12.11 21.17
CA ASN A 342 44.27 -12.31 22.42
C ASN A 342 43.52 -11.57 23.52
N GLN A 343 42.51 -12.22 24.05
CA GLN A 343 42.11 -12.18 25.45
C GLN A 343 40.88 -13.07 25.63
N GLU A 344 41.15 -14.30 25.93
CA GLU A 344 40.18 -15.22 26.51
C GLU A 344 39.83 -14.80 27.93
N GLU A 345 38.64 -15.26 28.33
CA GLU A 345 38.06 -15.24 29.68
C GLU A 345 37.40 -13.93 30.11
N ILE A 346 36.04 -13.92 30.03
CA ILE A 346 35.16 -13.60 31.17
C ILE A 346 33.73 -14.10 30.80
N ILE A 347 33.44 -15.32 31.23
CA ILE A 347 32.36 -15.80 32.11
C ILE A 347 30.94 -15.35 31.79
N ASN A 348 30.12 -16.36 31.45
CA ASN A 348 28.69 -16.50 31.67
C ASN A 348 28.23 -15.84 32.99
N ASN A 349 27.43 -14.80 32.87
CA ASN A 349 26.41 -14.45 33.85
C ASN A 349 25.26 -13.81 33.10
N TYR A 350 24.30 -14.63 32.71
CA TYR A 350 22.94 -14.13 32.46
C TYR A 350 22.31 -13.96 33.83
N GLU A 351 22.42 -12.78 34.41
CA GLU A 351 21.53 -12.36 35.48
C GLU A 351 20.15 -12.11 34.84
N GLU A 352 19.15 -12.85 35.32
CA GLU A 352 17.75 -12.51 35.16
C GLU A 352 17.59 -11.07 35.63
N VAL A 353 17.31 -10.18 34.69
CA VAL A 353 16.87 -8.81 35.01
C VAL A 353 15.47 -8.93 35.60
N LYS A 354 15.41 -9.06 36.92
CA LYS A 354 14.20 -8.79 37.68
C LYS A 354 13.88 -7.31 37.48
N LEU A 355 12.86 -7.03 36.73
CA LEU A 355 12.29 -5.69 36.62
C LEU A 355 11.76 -5.33 38.02
N ASP A 356 12.47 -4.43 38.68
CA ASP A 356 12.06 -3.84 39.95
C ASP A 356 10.94 -2.80 39.66
N PHE A 357 9.71 -3.16 40.00
CA PHE A 357 8.54 -2.31 39.85
C PHE A 357 8.31 -1.48 41.13
N SER A 358 9.34 -0.88 41.70
CA SER A 358 9.16 0.11 42.76
C SER A 358 8.79 1.47 42.13
N VAL A 359 7.52 1.70 41.89
CA VAL A 359 6.96 3.03 41.66
C VAL A 359 6.71 3.64 43.03
N GLU A 360 7.45 4.71 43.38
CA GLU A 360 7.13 5.56 44.51
C GLU A 360 5.73 6.16 44.27
N GLU A 361 4.79 5.80 45.17
CA GLU A 361 3.46 6.40 45.22
C GLU A 361 3.54 7.85 45.73
N ASP A 362 3.45 8.79 44.83
CA ASP A 362 3.07 10.16 45.21
C ASP A 362 1.58 10.19 45.51
N LYS A 363 1.26 10.11 46.82
CA LYS A 363 -0.09 10.22 47.33
C LYS A 363 -0.56 11.67 47.29
N THR A 364 -1.16 12.09 46.20
CA THR A 364 -2.09 13.21 46.20
C THR A 364 -3.49 12.69 45.95
N SER A 365 -4.28 12.64 46.99
CA SER A 365 -5.65 12.18 47.02
C SER A 365 -6.60 13.10 46.24
N TYR A 366 -6.94 12.74 45.02
CA TYR A 366 -8.21 13.05 44.40
C TYR A 366 -8.95 11.73 44.19
N GLN A 367 -10.03 11.50 44.99
CA GLN A 367 -10.97 10.42 44.75
C GLN A 367 -11.82 10.78 43.52
N GLU A 368 -11.31 10.49 42.31
CA GLU A 368 -12.16 10.36 41.14
C GLU A 368 -12.97 9.06 41.30
N GLU A 369 -14.30 9.14 41.24
CA GLU A 369 -15.18 7.95 41.19
C GLU A 369 -14.77 7.11 39.98
N ARG A 370 -14.10 6.00 40.26
CA ARG A 370 -13.64 5.08 39.20
C ARG A 370 -14.85 4.39 38.57
N ILE A 371 -14.88 4.33 37.24
CA ILE A 371 -15.98 3.74 36.44
C ILE A 371 -16.22 2.28 36.83
N ILE A 372 -15.17 1.53 37.20
CA ILE A 372 -15.24 0.12 37.60
C ILE A 372 -14.72 -0.04 39.01
N LYS A 373 -15.52 -0.72 39.87
CA LYS A 373 -15.10 -1.11 41.20
C LYS A 373 -13.98 -2.14 41.18
N GLU A 374 -13.25 -2.27 42.27
CA GLU A 374 -12.22 -3.29 42.42
C GLU A 374 -12.79 -4.69 42.25
N MET A 375 -12.03 -5.55 41.57
CA MET A 375 -12.40 -6.93 41.31
C MET A 375 -11.27 -7.87 41.78
N THR A 376 -11.68 -8.99 42.37
CA THR A 376 -10.74 -10.05 42.80
C THR A 376 -10.78 -11.18 41.81
N PRO A 377 -9.63 -11.55 41.15
CA PRO A 377 -9.56 -12.71 40.27
C PRO A 377 -9.62 -14.00 41.08
N ILE A 378 -10.38 -14.98 40.61
CA ILE A 378 -10.54 -16.29 41.25
C ILE A 378 -10.04 -17.44 40.38
N GLY A 379 -9.86 -17.22 39.08
CA GLY A 379 -9.38 -18.25 38.18
C GLY A 379 -9.32 -17.79 36.75
N ILE A 380 -8.75 -18.63 35.88
CA ILE A 380 -8.61 -18.38 34.45
C ILE A 380 -9.18 -19.60 33.71
N ILE A 381 -10.10 -19.35 32.77
CA ILE A 381 -10.73 -20.37 31.94
C ILE A 381 -10.06 -20.33 30.56
N ASP A 382 -9.71 -21.51 30.06
CA ASP A 382 -9.15 -21.73 28.71
C ASP A 382 -7.97 -20.80 28.34
N LYS A 383 -7.16 -20.43 29.35
CA LYS A 383 -6.03 -19.50 29.18
C LYS A 383 -6.41 -18.19 28.44
N THR A 384 -7.69 -17.81 28.49
CA THR A 384 -8.26 -16.69 27.73
C THR A 384 -9.11 -15.78 28.61
N PHE A 385 -9.93 -16.36 29.52
CA PHE A 385 -10.89 -15.59 30.29
C PHE A 385 -10.54 -15.58 31.77
N ILE A 386 -10.38 -14.40 32.33
CA ILE A 386 -10.26 -14.20 33.77
C ILE A 386 -11.64 -14.20 34.40
N VAL A 387 -11.87 -15.03 35.41
CA VAL A 387 -13.05 -14.99 36.25
C VAL A 387 -12.73 -14.17 37.50
N ALA A 388 -13.53 -13.14 37.75
CA ALA A 388 -13.36 -12.27 38.90
C ALA A 388 -14.70 -12.00 39.59
N TYR A 389 -14.67 -11.51 40.80
CA TYR A 389 -15.87 -11.12 41.56
C TYR A 389 -15.64 -9.85 42.36
N ASN A 390 -16.72 -9.19 42.75
CA ASN A 390 -16.79 -8.17 43.77
C ASN A 390 -18.15 -8.19 44.47
N GLU A 391 -18.47 -7.13 45.23
CA GLU A 391 -19.75 -7.01 45.95
C GLU A 391 -20.98 -6.98 45.04
N ASP A 392 -20.85 -6.60 43.76
CA ASP A 392 -21.95 -6.48 42.79
C ASP A 392 -22.25 -7.80 42.04
N GLY A 393 -21.26 -8.71 41.92
CA GLY A 393 -21.46 -9.97 41.22
C GLY A 393 -20.18 -10.64 40.72
N MET A 394 -20.32 -11.45 39.66
CA MET A 394 -19.26 -12.15 38.98
C MET A 394 -18.98 -11.52 37.61
N TYR A 395 -17.74 -11.54 37.22
CA TYR A 395 -17.26 -10.97 35.97
C TYR A 395 -16.49 -12.00 35.17
N LEU A 396 -16.71 -12.04 33.87
CA LEU A 396 -15.91 -12.78 32.92
C LEU A 396 -15.18 -11.77 32.03
N ILE A 397 -13.86 -11.83 32.01
CA ILE A 397 -13.03 -10.81 31.40
C ILE A 397 -12.10 -11.46 30.37
N ASP A 398 -12.07 -10.92 29.15
CA ASP A 398 -11.12 -11.33 28.11
C ASP A 398 -9.75 -10.69 28.40
N GLN A 399 -8.76 -11.53 28.82
CA GLN A 399 -7.40 -11.07 29.17
C GLN A 399 -6.69 -10.35 28.01
N HIS A 400 -6.93 -10.77 26.77
CA HIS A 400 -6.33 -10.15 25.60
C HIS A 400 -6.96 -8.79 25.33
N ALA A 401 -8.29 -8.72 25.35
CA ALA A 401 -9.02 -7.49 25.09
C ALA A 401 -8.72 -6.38 26.11
N ILE A 402 -8.56 -6.73 27.42
CA ILE A 402 -8.20 -5.72 28.42
C ILE A 402 -6.74 -5.28 28.28
N ALA A 403 -5.81 -6.20 27.98
CA ALA A 403 -4.42 -5.86 27.73
C ALA A 403 -4.27 -4.93 26.50
N GLU A 404 -5.01 -5.21 25.41
CA GLU A 404 -5.07 -4.30 24.25
C GLU A 404 -5.57 -2.91 24.65
N ARG A 405 -6.62 -2.81 25.44
CA ARG A 405 -7.17 -1.51 25.87
C ARG A 405 -6.18 -0.73 26.73
N ILE A 406 -5.57 -1.37 27.71
CA ILE A 406 -4.58 -0.75 28.59
C ILE A 406 -3.39 -0.22 27.79
N ASN A 407 -2.83 -1.06 26.89
CA ASN A 407 -1.70 -0.68 26.05
C ASN A 407 -2.06 0.45 25.07
N TYR A 408 -3.26 0.41 24.48
CA TYR A 408 -3.75 1.45 23.60
C TYR A 408 -3.80 2.81 24.29
N GLU A 409 -4.42 2.91 25.48
CA GLU A 409 -4.55 4.18 26.18
C GLU A 409 -3.19 4.71 26.66
N LYS A 410 -2.28 3.82 27.12
CA LYS A 410 -0.89 4.19 27.46
C LYS A 410 -0.15 4.73 26.24
N LEU A 411 -0.31 4.10 25.07
CA LEU A 411 0.33 4.57 23.83
C LEU A 411 -0.23 5.91 23.38
N VAL A 412 -1.56 6.09 23.38
CA VAL A 412 -2.20 7.37 23.03
C VAL A 412 -1.70 8.48 23.95
N ASP A 413 -1.66 8.24 25.27
CA ASP A 413 -1.13 9.20 26.23
C ASP A 413 0.33 9.55 25.95
N SER A 414 1.17 8.55 25.71
CA SER A 414 2.60 8.76 25.41
C SER A 414 2.85 9.47 24.08
N MET A 415 2.00 9.23 23.04
CA MET A 415 2.11 9.88 21.73
C MET A 415 1.56 11.31 21.72
N THR A 416 0.74 11.68 22.70
CA THR A 416 0.11 13.01 22.79
C THR A 416 0.86 13.97 23.69
N LYS A 417 1.78 13.49 24.53
CA LYS A 417 2.63 14.34 25.39
C LYS A 417 3.54 15.24 24.55
N GLU A 418 3.71 16.47 25.01
CA GLU A 418 4.61 17.44 24.36
C GLU A 418 6.09 17.08 24.56
N ASP A 419 6.45 16.53 25.72
CA ASP A 419 7.81 16.04 26.01
C ASP A 419 7.92 14.55 25.65
N LEU A 420 8.43 14.29 24.44
CA LEU A 420 8.71 12.93 23.98
C LEU A 420 10.05 12.45 24.54
N ASN A 421 10.04 11.41 25.34
CA ASN A 421 11.26 10.70 25.69
C ASN A 421 11.82 9.99 24.44
N ILE A 422 13.05 10.33 24.05
CA ILE A 422 13.70 9.83 22.83
C ILE A 422 14.84 8.88 23.18
N THR A 423 14.97 7.81 22.41
CA THR A 423 16.08 6.86 22.47
C THR A 423 16.94 7.02 21.23
N THR A 424 18.23 7.23 21.42
CA THR A 424 19.21 7.29 20.33
C THR A 424 19.70 5.86 20.03
N LEU A 425 19.70 5.50 18.75
CA LEU A 425 20.14 4.18 18.29
C LEU A 425 21.67 4.14 18.17
N ALA A 426 22.30 3.12 18.74
CA ALA A 426 23.74 2.90 18.60
C ALA A 426 24.15 2.67 17.12
N VAL A 427 23.27 2.05 16.34
CA VAL A 427 23.42 1.86 14.89
C VAL A 427 22.14 2.36 14.23
N PRO A 428 22.21 3.30 13.28
CA PRO A 428 21.04 3.78 12.55
C PRO A 428 20.32 2.65 11.83
N MET A 429 18.99 2.67 11.87
CA MET A 429 18.16 1.71 11.14
C MET A 429 17.95 2.17 9.71
N LYS A 430 18.21 1.29 8.74
CA LYS A 430 18.02 1.55 7.31
C LYS A 430 16.69 0.98 6.83
N PHE A 431 15.93 1.80 6.07
CA PHE A 431 14.67 1.43 5.45
C PHE A 431 14.72 1.71 3.95
N GLU A 432 14.38 0.70 3.14
CA GLU A 432 14.27 0.82 1.69
C GLU A 432 12.80 0.78 1.30
N PHE A 433 12.40 1.68 0.40
CA PHE A 433 11.02 1.85 -0.06
C PHE A 433 10.96 1.81 -1.59
N THR A 434 9.76 1.60 -2.15
CA THR A 434 9.53 1.86 -3.58
C THR A 434 9.58 3.38 -3.85
N LYS A 435 9.77 3.78 -5.09
CA LYS A 435 9.85 5.20 -5.45
C LYS A 435 8.60 6.00 -5.03
N ASP A 436 7.42 5.44 -5.23
CA ASP A 436 6.17 6.07 -4.82
C ASP A 436 6.00 6.15 -3.30
N GLU A 437 6.43 5.11 -2.57
CA GLU A 437 6.47 5.10 -1.10
C GLU A 437 7.47 6.16 -0.59
N ALA A 438 8.68 6.20 -1.15
CA ALA A 438 9.70 7.18 -0.80
C ALA A 438 9.21 8.63 -1.00
N ILE A 439 8.55 8.92 -2.12
CA ILE A 439 7.95 10.24 -2.39
C ILE A 439 6.90 10.58 -1.31
N LYS A 440 6.08 9.62 -0.89
CA LYS A 440 5.08 9.83 0.17
C LYS A 440 5.71 10.12 1.53
N ILE A 441 6.81 9.43 1.85
CA ILE A 441 7.57 9.65 3.10
C ILE A 441 8.27 10.99 3.06
N SER A 442 9.01 11.32 1.98
CA SER A 442 9.72 12.61 1.83
C SER A 442 8.78 13.81 2.01
N LYS A 443 7.54 13.69 1.54
CA LYS A 443 6.52 14.73 1.74
C LYS A 443 6.17 14.96 3.22
N ARG A 444 6.42 13.99 4.08
CA ARG A 444 5.95 13.96 5.47
C ARG A 444 7.09 13.86 6.49
N LEU A 445 8.31 14.19 6.08
CA LEU A 445 9.47 14.16 6.97
C LEU A 445 9.25 15.04 8.22
N ASP A 446 8.66 16.22 8.06
CA ASP A 446 8.37 17.12 9.18
C ASP A 446 7.29 16.53 10.13
N ASP A 447 6.26 15.89 9.58
CA ASP A 447 5.23 15.21 10.35
C ASP A 447 5.82 14.04 11.16
N ILE A 448 6.74 13.27 10.54
CA ILE A 448 7.42 12.12 11.17
C ILE A 448 8.37 12.62 12.28
N LYS A 449 9.12 13.68 12.03
CA LYS A 449 10.00 14.30 13.03
C LYS A 449 9.19 14.85 14.21
N ALA A 450 8.02 15.43 13.96
CA ALA A 450 7.11 15.89 15.01
C ALA A 450 6.56 14.76 15.91
N LEU A 451 6.71 13.49 15.50
CA LEU A 451 6.42 12.30 16.32
C LEU A 451 7.64 11.83 17.14
N GLY A 452 8.77 12.54 17.06
CA GLY A 452 10.01 12.20 17.73
C GLY A 452 10.86 11.15 17.00
N ILE A 453 10.59 10.89 15.72
CA ILE A 453 11.37 9.96 14.90
C ILE A 453 12.34 10.79 14.06
N ASP A 454 13.64 10.73 14.38
CA ASP A 454 14.67 11.36 13.55
C ASP A 454 14.96 10.52 12.32
N ILE A 455 14.42 10.96 11.20
CA ILE A 455 14.52 10.32 9.89
C ILE A 455 15.19 11.23 8.88
N GLU A 456 16.11 10.67 8.11
CA GLU A 456 16.85 11.35 7.05
C GLU A 456 16.81 10.56 5.74
N GLU A 457 16.84 11.25 4.61
CA GLU A 457 17.06 10.63 3.30
C GLU A 457 18.51 10.17 3.15
N PHE A 458 18.71 8.92 2.76
CA PHE A 458 20.03 8.29 2.58
C PHE A 458 20.14 7.59 1.23
N GLY A 459 19.90 8.33 0.17
CA GLY A 459 19.85 7.84 -1.21
C GLY A 459 18.48 7.96 -1.84
N ASP A 460 18.32 7.41 -3.05
CA ASP A 460 17.13 7.66 -3.86
C ASP A 460 15.81 7.13 -3.26
N ASN A 461 15.85 6.01 -2.54
CA ASN A 461 14.66 5.37 -1.95
C ASN A 461 14.92 4.88 -0.54
N THR A 462 16.02 5.30 0.04
CA THR A 462 16.49 4.81 1.32
C THR A 462 16.39 5.91 2.34
N PHE A 463 15.94 5.55 3.53
CA PHE A 463 15.89 6.43 4.70
C PHE A 463 16.62 5.78 5.85
N ILE A 464 17.22 6.59 6.72
CA ILE A 464 17.81 6.13 7.98
C ILE A 464 17.10 6.80 9.15
N VAL A 465 16.91 6.02 10.21
CA VAL A 465 16.38 6.51 11.49
C VAL A 465 17.49 6.40 12.52
N ARG A 466 17.79 7.51 13.21
CA ARG A 466 18.83 7.61 14.25
C ARG A 466 18.24 7.62 15.65
N GLU A 467 17.07 8.20 15.80
CA GLU A 467 16.38 8.35 17.08
C GLU A 467 14.90 8.04 16.92
N HIS A 468 14.32 7.49 17.98
CA HIS A 468 12.89 7.22 18.04
C HIS A 468 12.36 7.39 19.46
N PRO A 469 11.04 7.64 19.63
CA PRO A 469 10.43 7.75 20.95
C PRO A 469 10.51 6.41 21.73
N THR A 470 10.61 6.51 23.06
CA THR A 470 10.67 5.33 23.96
C THR A 470 9.40 4.48 23.94
N TRP A 471 8.25 5.02 23.50
CA TRP A 471 7.03 4.22 23.32
C TRP A 471 7.13 3.23 22.15
N LEU A 472 8.12 3.35 21.28
CA LEU A 472 8.51 2.33 20.29
C LEU A 472 9.40 1.28 20.97
N THR A 473 8.80 0.38 21.72
CA THR A 473 9.51 -0.57 22.61
C THR A 473 10.24 -1.69 21.90
N ASP A 474 9.99 -1.93 20.61
CA ASP A 474 10.64 -3.00 19.85
C ASP A 474 11.92 -2.50 19.20
N ALA A 475 13.06 -3.03 19.67
CA ALA A 475 14.36 -2.90 18.99
C ALA A 475 14.38 -3.46 17.56
N ASN A 476 13.29 -4.06 17.10
CA ASN A 476 13.13 -4.62 15.78
C ASN A 476 12.47 -3.58 14.84
N ASN A 477 12.94 -3.54 13.60
CA ASN A 477 12.41 -2.71 12.49
C ASN A 477 10.88 -2.79 12.27
N TYR A 478 10.17 -3.66 13.00
CA TYR A 478 8.76 -3.96 12.78
C TYR A 478 7.84 -2.78 13.12
N SER A 479 7.98 -2.20 14.31
CA SER A 479 7.11 -1.10 14.76
C SER A 479 7.31 0.16 13.92
N LEU A 480 8.55 0.50 13.57
CA LEU A 480 8.85 1.61 12.67
C LEU A 480 8.30 1.35 11.25
N LYS A 481 8.45 0.12 10.72
CA LYS A 481 7.83 -0.24 9.43
C LYS A 481 6.32 -0.06 9.45
N LYS A 482 5.64 -0.47 10.52
CA LYS A 482 4.19 -0.26 10.68
C LYS A 482 3.80 1.22 10.67
N ILE A 483 4.57 2.07 11.33
CA ILE A 483 4.35 3.52 11.33
C ILE A 483 4.50 4.08 9.92
N PHE A 484 5.56 3.71 9.20
CA PHE A 484 5.73 4.12 7.80
C PHE A 484 4.61 3.61 6.91
N ASP A 485 4.16 2.35 7.08
CA ASP A 485 3.03 1.80 6.35
C ASP A 485 1.74 2.61 6.57
N ILE A 486 1.46 3.04 7.82
CA ILE A 486 0.31 3.88 8.13
C ILE A 486 0.43 5.25 7.45
N ILE A 487 1.62 5.86 7.49
CA ILE A 487 1.91 7.15 6.84
C ILE A 487 1.75 7.05 5.32
N ILE A 488 2.25 5.98 4.70
CA ILE A 488 2.15 5.74 3.26
C ILE A 488 0.70 5.49 2.82
N SER A 489 -0.08 4.80 3.66
CA SER A 489 -1.47 4.45 3.35
C SER A 489 -2.44 5.63 3.43
N ASP A 490 -2.12 6.67 4.20
CA ASP A 490 -3.00 7.81 4.43
C ASP A 490 -2.72 8.93 3.43
N ASN A 491 -3.69 9.23 2.58
CA ASN A 491 -3.58 10.31 1.59
C ASN A 491 -3.68 11.72 2.21
N ASN A 492 -4.39 11.86 3.35
CA ASN A 492 -4.53 13.11 4.09
C ASN A 492 -4.09 12.88 5.53
N PHE A 493 -2.85 13.28 5.87
CA PHE A 493 -2.34 13.12 7.21
C PHE A 493 -3.16 13.95 8.22
N ASP A 494 -3.76 13.25 9.16
CA ASP A 494 -4.41 13.81 10.33
C ASP A 494 -3.71 13.20 11.56
N LYS A 495 -3.01 14.03 12.33
CA LYS A 495 -2.21 13.58 13.49
C LYS A 495 -3.07 12.76 14.48
N LYS A 496 -4.33 13.15 14.73
CA LYS A 496 -5.22 12.43 15.64
C LYS A 496 -5.58 11.04 15.12
N LYS A 497 -5.96 10.94 13.84
CA LYS A 497 -6.25 9.66 13.19
C LYS A 497 -5.01 8.78 13.07
N PHE A 498 -3.85 9.39 12.85
CA PHE A 498 -2.58 8.67 12.82
C PHE A 498 -2.28 8.04 14.17
N ILE A 499 -2.35 8.82 15.28
CA ILE A 499 -2.13 8.34 16.64
C ILE A 499 -3.07 7.18 16.97
N ASP A 500 -4.36 7.31 16.64
CA ASP A 500 -5.36 6.25 16.86
C ASP A 500 -5.00 4.95 16.13
N LYS A 501 -4.69 5.02 14.84
CA LYS A 501 -4.29 3.85 14.04
C LYS A 501 -2.97 3.23 14.51
N ALA A 502 -1.98 4.06 14.82
CA ALA A 502 -0.67 3.61 15.29
C ALA A 502 -0.81 2.92 16.66
N ALA A 503 -1.48 3.57 17.62
CA ALA A 503 -1.73 3.02 18.94
C ALA A 503 -2.53 1.71 18.89
N THR A 504 -3.60 1.64 18.07
CA THR A 504 -4.39 0.42 17.88
C THR A 504 -3.53 -0.73 17.35
N SER A 505 -2.73 -0.47 16.29
CA SER A 505 -1.88 -1.50 15.69
C SER A 505 -0.77 -1.99 16.62
N MET A 506 -0.17 -1.08 17.39
CA MET A 506 0.91 -1.41 18.33
C MET A 506 0.38 -2.07 19.61
N ALA A 507 -0.75 -1.62 20.15
CA ALA A 507 -1.36 -2.21 21.34
C ALA A 507 -1.66 -3.69 21.14
N CYS A 508 -2.19 -4.08 19.97
CA CYS A 508 -2.43 -5.47 19.63
C CYS A 508 -1.12 -6.30 19.64
N HIS A 509 -0.02 -5.73 19.14
CA HIS A 509 1.28 -6.44 19.11
C HIS A 509 1.95 -6.56 20.48
N MET A 510 1.75 -5.56 21.35
CA MET A 510 2.31 -5.52 22.72
C MET A 510 1.49 -6.35 23.72
N SER A 511 0.27 -6.76 23.34
CA SER A 511 -0.64 -7.46 24.23
C SER A 511 -0.29 -8.94 24.36
N VAL A 512 -0.66 -9.54 25.49
CA VAL A 512 -0.51 -10.97 25.75
C VAL A 512 -1.16 -11.75 24.61
N LYS A 513 -0.44 -12.68 23.99
CA LYS A 513 -1.01 -13.50 22.91
C LYS A 513 -2.19 -14.31 23.44
N ALA A 514 -3.23 -14.47 22.63
CA ALA A 514 -4.35 -15.35 22.95
C ALA A 514 -3.84 -16.76 23.34
N HIS A 515 -4.50 -17.40 24.31
CA HIS A 515 -4.13 -18.71 24.88
C HIS A 515 -2.78 -18.77 25.62
N THR A 516 -2.22 -17.63 26.02
CA THR A 516 -1.05 -17.60 26.91
C THR A 516 -1.53 -17.70 28.37
N TYR A 517 -0.93 -18.59 29.14
CA TYR A 517 -1.20 -18.67 30.58
C TYR A 517 -0.66 -17.42 31.28
N ILE A 518 -1.48 -16.80 32.12
CA ILE A 518 -1.08 -15.73 33.04
C ILE A 518 -1.33 -16.19 34.49
N SER A 519 -0.56 -15.69 35.42
CA SER A 519 -0.76 -15.93 36.86
C SER A 519 -1.95 -15.13 37.39
N LEU A 520 -2.45 -15.47 38.60
CA LEU A 520 -3.50 -14.66 39.25
C LEU A 520 -2.99 -13.26 39.62
N GLU A 521 -1.69 -13.10 39.86
CA GLU A 521 -1.07 -11.81 40.14
C GLU A 521 -1.07 -10.93 38.88
N GLU A 522 -0.70 -11.49 37.71
CA GLU A 522 -0.79 -10.79 36.43
C GLU A 522 -2.26 -10.47 36.09
N ALA A 523 -3.19 -11.39 36.36
CA ALA A 523 -4.62 -11.12 36.19
C ALA A 523 -5.08 -9.96 37.10
N LYS A 524 -4.64 -9.92 38.37
CA LYS A 524 -4.93 -8.80 39.29
C LYS A 524 -4.37 -7.49 38.76
N TYR A 525 -3.12 -7.49 38.29
CA TYR A 525 -2.48 -6.34 37.67
C TYR A 525 -3.29 -5.79 36.48
N LEU A 526 -3.77 -6.66 35.58
CA LEU A 526 -4.61 -6.26 34.46
C LEU A 526 -5.95 -5.66 34.95
N LEU A 527 -6.60 -6.30 35.93
CA LEU A 527 -7.86 -5.83 36.49
C LEU A 527 -7.72 -4.48 37.21
N ASP A 528 -6.61 -4.22 37.86
CA ASP A 528 -6.35 -2.94 38.50
C ASP A 528 -6.07 -1.84 37.47
N ASN A 529 -5.30 -2.13 36.41
CA ASN A 529 -4.96 -1.15 35.38
C ASN A 529 -6.15 -0.78 34.48
N ILE A 530 -7.05 -1.71 34.14
CA ILE A 530 -8.22 -1.40 33.29
C ILE A 530 -9.15 -0.35 33.94
N ARG A 531 -9.14 -0.23 35.28
CA ARG A 531 -9.92 0.74 36.04
C ARG A 531 -9.48 2.18 35.85
N TYR A 532 -8.25 2.39 35.33
CA TYR A 532 -7.71 3.72 34.99
C TYR A 532 -7.94 4.09 33.52
N CYS A 533 -8.48 3.19 32.71
CA CYS A 533 -8.78 3.47 31.32
C CYS A 533 -10.04 4.33 31.18
N ASN A 534 -10.02 5.25 30.21
CA ASN A 534 -11.16 6.11 29.89
C ASN A 534 -12.37 5.32 29.35
N ASN A 535 -12.10 4.24 28.61
CA ASN A 535 -13.13 3.34 28.12
C ASN A 535 -12.77 1.88 28.42
N PRO A 536 -13.04 1.38 29.62
CA PRO A 536 -12.65 0.03 30.02
C PRO A 536 -13.52 -1.08 29.40
N PHE A 537 -14.63 -0.76 28.72
CA PHE A 537 -15.65 -1.73 28.32
C PHE A 537 -15.43 -2.36 26.94
N THR A 538 -14.59 -1.76 26.11
CA THR A 538 -14.30 -2.27 24.77
C THR A 538 -12.81 -2.17 24.43
N CYS A 539 -12.25 -3.16 23.74
CA CYS A 539 -10.91 -3.05 23.20
C CYS A 539 -10.87 -2.07 21.99
N PRO A 540 -9.69 -1.66 21.50
CA PRO A 540 -9.59 -0.76 20.33
C PRO A 540 -10.28 -1.28 19.08
N HIS A 541 -10.48 -2.59 18.96
CA HIS A 541 -11.17 -3.24 17.84
C HIS A 541 -12.70 -3.36 18.04
N GLY A 542 -13.25 -2.83 19.17
CA GLY A 542 -14.68 -2.85 19.47
C GLY A 542 -15.19 -4.14 20.14
N ARG A 543 -14.30 -5.08 20.53
CA ARG A 543 -14.72 -6.29 21.26
C ARG A 543 -14.99 -5.95 22.73
N PRO A 544 -16.02 -6.53 23.37
CA PRO A 544 -16.23 -6.36 24.79
C PRO A 544 -15.04 -6.87 25.60
N THR A 545 -14.60 -6.11 26.59
CA THR A 545 -13.51 -6.51 27.51
C THR A 545 -14.02 -7.26 28.72
N ILE A 546 -15.23 -6.90 29.22
CA ILE A 546 -15.81 -7.36 30.48
C ILE A 546 -17.29 -7.72 30.26
N ILE A 547 -17.69 -8.88 30.74
CA ILE A 547 -19.10 -9.32 30.85
C ILE A 547 -19.41 -9.46 32.34
N ALA A 548 -20.47 -8.82 32.81
CA ALA A 548 -20.90 -8.85 34.21
C ALA A 548 -22.14 -9.71 34.39
N PHE A 549 -22.18 -10.47 35.47
CA PHE A 549 -23.34 -11.21 35.97
C PHE A 549 -23.65 -10.71 37.37
N SER A 550 -24.75 -9.93 37.54
CA SER A 550 -25.15 -9.45 38.86
C SER A 550 -25.54 -10.58 39.81
N LYS A 551 -25.45 -10.34 41.11
CA LYS A 551 -25.89 -11.34 42.11
C LYS A 551 -27.34 -11.79 41.87
N ASP A 552 -28.23 -10.86 41.57
CA ASP A 552 -29.63 -11.16 41.28
C ASP A 552 -29.83 -12.04 40.04
N GLN A 553 -29.02 -11.79 38.99
CA GLN A 553 -29.03 -12.64 37.80
C GLN A 553 -28.54 -14.07 38.10
N LEU A 554 -27.46 -14.20 38.88
CA LEU A 554 -26.95 -15.50 39.29
C LEU A 554 -27.99 -16.26 40.15
N ILE A 555 -28.62 -15.61 41.11
CA ILE A 555 -29.65 -16.19 41.98
C ILE A 555 -30.84 -16.67 41.13
N LYS A 556 -31.31 -15.84 40.20
CA LYS A 556 -32.39 -16.22 39.26
C LYS A 556 -32.03 -17.41 38.35
N MET A 557 -30.81 -17.48 37.90
CA MET A 557 -30.31 -18.59 37.10
C MET A 557 -30.34 -19.92 37.86
N PHE A 558 -30.07 -19.88 39.17
CA PHE A 558 -30.17 -21.07 40.06
C PHE A 558 -31.56 -21.28 40.66
N LYS A 559 -32.57 -20.49 40.24
CA LYS A 559 -33.96 -20.56 40.75
C LYS A 559 -34.05 -20.53 42.28
N ARG A 560 -33.18 -19.72 42.93
CA ARG A 560 -33.19 -19.49 44.38
C ARG A 560 -33.97 -18.24 44.66
N ASP A 561 -34.95 -18.33 45.58
CA ASP A 561 -35.64 -17.15 46.14
C ASP A 561 -34.97 -16.76 47.44
N TYR A 562 -34.73 -15.47 47.68
CA TYR A 562 -34.05 -14.92 48.87
C TYR A 562 -34.95 -14.94 50.15
N ASN A 563 -36.11 -15.60 50.11
CA ASN A 563 -37.08 -15.61 51.21
C ASN A 563 -37.09 -16.92 52.01
N GLU A 564 -35.96 -17.69 52.01
CA GLU A 564 -35.80 -18.77 52.98
C GLU A 564 -34.48 -18.59 53.79
#